data_71805663aaf713380350257ed1e369df
#
_entry.id   71805663aaf713380350257ed1e369df
#
_cell.length_a   1.000
_cell.length_b   1.000
_cell.length_c   1.000
_cell.angle_alpha   90.00
_cell.angle_beta   90.00
_cell.angle_gamma   90.00
#
_symmetry.space_group_name_H-M   'P 1'
#
loop_
_entity.id
_entity.type
_entity.pdbx_description
1 polymer ?
#
loop_
_entity_poly.entity_id
_entity_poly.type
_entity_poly.pdbx_seq_one_letter_code
_entity_poly.pdbx_strand_id
1 'polypeptide(L)'
;MIKFILVALGLFLYLVLFIPVMLILLIVRKFRPDVSTSVAQGMVSAVFRLMIFITGSKVEVRGSENIPKYGGVLFVSNHRSYFDILTGFGYTKKPLGFVAKYEMIHAPLLKQWMELVNCLFLNRQDIKQGLKTIIKGIDQVKSGVSVWICPEGGRNMNPDVTNVKEFKEGSLKIAEKGKVPVIPVAIYGTYEIWEEHLPYMRKSKVIIEYGKPIIIDELPDAEKKKLGAYTRSKIVEMLENMAAQNKA
;
A
#
# COMPACT_ATOMS: atom_id res chain seq x y z
N MET A 1 10.96 -14.84 -18.01
CA MET A 1 9.83 -15.82 -17.98
C MET A 1 9.85 -16.65 -16.69
N ILE A 2 10.91 -17.40 -16.36
CA ILE A 2 10.94 -18.32 -15.21
C ILE A 2 10.53 -17.61 -13.91
N LYS A 3 11.09 -16.44 -13.57
CA LYS A 3 10.73 -15.70 -12.35
C LYS A 3 9.26 -15.30 -12.31
N PHE A 4 8.68 -14.88 -13.44
CA PHE A 4 7.25 -14.59 -13.53
C PHE A 4 6.40 -15.83 -13.22
N ILE A 5 6.75 -16.97 -13.83
CA ILE A 5 6.06 -18.25 -13.59
C ILE A 5 6.18 -18.66 -12.12
N LEU A 6 7.36 -18.54 -11.52
CA LEU A 6 7.56 -18.87 -10.11
C LEU A 6 6.76 -17.96 -9.16
N VAL A 7 6.71 -16.66 -9.43
CA VAL A 7 5.91 -15.71 -8.65
C VAL A 7 4.41 -16.01 -8.80
N ALA A 8 3.94 -16.21 -10.03
CA ALA A 8 2.54 -16.53 -10.30
C ALA A 8 2.13 -17.88 -9.69
N LEU A 9 2.97 -18.91 -9.84
CA LEU A 9 2.75 -20.22 -9.22
C LEU A 9 2.76 -20.12 -7.69
N GLY A 10 3.70 -19.36 -7.11
CA GLY A 10 3.78 -19.14 -5.67
C GLY A 10 2.51 -18.48 -5.12
N LEU A 11 1.99 -17.46 -5.81
CA LEU A 11 0.72 -16.83 -5.45
C LEU A 11 -0.44 -17.83 -5.55
N PHE A 12 -0.53 -18.55 -6.65
CA PHE A 12 -1.57 -19.57 -6.86
C PHE A 12 -1.53 -20.64 -5.77
N LEU A 13 -0.36 -21.21 -5.50
CA LEU A 13 -0.19 -22.22 -4.44
C LEU A 13 -0.56 -21.64 -3.08
N TYR A 14 -0.17 -20.41 -2.76
CA TYR A 14 -0.57 -19.76 -1.53
C TYR A 14 -2.11 -19.67 -1.42
N LEU A 15 -2.77 -19.17 -2.44
CA LEU A 15 -4.23 -19.01 -2.43
C LEU A 15 -4.95 -20.35 -2.26
N VAL A 16 -4.46 -21.43 -2.87
CA VAL A 16 -5.10 -22.75 -2.84
C VAL A 16 -4.74 -23.52 -1.57
N LEU A 17 -3.45 -23.65 -1.24
CA LEU A 17 -3.01 -24.49 -0.09
C LEU A 17 -3.43 -23.90 1.25
N PHE A 18 -3.58 -22.58 1.34
CA PHE A 18 -3.99 -21.91 2.58
C PHE A 18 -5.50 -21.67 2.68
N ILE A 19 -6.33 -22.29 1.82
CA ILE A 19 -7.80 -22.26 1.97
C ILE A 19 -8.26 -22.68 3.37
N PRO A 20 -7.79 -23.82 3.95
CA PRO A 20 -8.22 -24.21 5.30
C PRO A 20 -7.89 -23.15 6.35
N VAL A 21 -6.69 -22.58 6.30
CA VAL A 21 -6.28 -21.51 7.21
C VAL A 21 -7.14 -20.26 7.03
N MET A 22 -7.41 -19.86 5.78
CA MET A 22 -8.28 -18.74 5.46
C MET A 22 -9.68 -18.93 6.05
N LEU A 23 -10.28 -20.11 5.93
CA LEU A 23 -11.60 -20.42 6.48
C LEU A 23 -11.59 -20.33 8.03
N ILE A 24 -10.56 -20.85 8.67
CA ILE A 24 -10.37 -20.73 10.12
C ILE A 24 -10.28 -19.25 10.52
N LEU A 25 -9.46 -18.46 9.81
CA LEU A 25 -9.30 -17.03 10.10
C LEU A 25 -10.61 -16.26 9.90
N LEU A 26 -11.43 -16.59 8.92
CA LEU A 26 -12.75 -15.99 8.71
C LEU A 26 -13.70 -16.30 9.89
N ILE A 27 -13.62 -17.48 10.47
CA ILE A 27 -14.38 -17.84 11.68
C ILE A 27 -13.84 -17.09 12.88
N VAL A 28 -12.52 -17.12 13.11
CA VAL A 28 -11.86 -16.43 14.23
C VAL A 28 -12.15 -14.93 14.20
N ARG A 29 -12.23 -14.33 13.00
CA ARG A 29 -12.53 -12.90 12.84
C ARG A 29 -13.84 -12.46 13.47
N LYS A 30 -14.84 -13.36 13.57
CA LYS A 30 -16.14 -13.04 14.20
C LYS A 30 -16.02 -12.83 15.72
N PHE A 31 -15.03 -13.46 16.34
CA PHE A 31 -14.84 -13.43 17.80
C PHE A 31 -13.59 -12.64 18.23
N ARG A 32 -12.53 -12.73 17.43
CA ARG A 32 -11.22 -12.12 17.70
C ARG A 32 -10.66 -11.49 16.42
N PRO A 33 -11.25 -10.35 15.96
CA PRO A 33 -10.83 -9.70 14.71
C PRO A 33 -9.37 -9.23 14.73
N ASP A 34 -8.85 -8.84 15.89
CA ASP A 34 -7.47 -8.45 16.15
C ASP A 34 -6.48 -9.60 15.84
N VAL A 35 -6.75 -10.78 16.38
CA VAL A 35 -5.92 -11.98 16.18
C VAL A 35 -5.97 -12.42 14.71
N SER A 36 -7.17 -12.51 14.15
CA SER A 36 -7.34 -12.91 12.75
C SER A 36 -6.58 -11.98 11.78
N THR A 37 -6.71 -10.67 11.97
CA THR A 37 -6.00 -9.68 11.13
C THR A 37 -4.48 -9.78 11.31
N SER A 38 -4.00 -9.92 12.54
CA SER A 38 -2.55 -10.01 12.82
C SER A 38 -1.93 -11.25 12.15
N VAL A 39 -2.58 -12.41 12.28
CA VAL A 39 -2.11 -13.67 11.65
C VAL A 39 -2.16 -13.53 10.12
N ALA A 40 -3.30 -13.07 9.55
CA ALA A 40 -3.44 -12.89 8.12
C ALA A 40 -2.39 -11.93 7.55
N GLN A 41 -2.13 -10.82 8.23
CA GLN A 41 -1.12 -9.85 7.82
C GLN A 41 0.28 -10.44 7.86
N GLY A 42 0.62 -11.21 8.89
CA GLY A 42 1.91 -11.91 8.99
C GLY A 42 2.13 -12.86 7.81
N MET A 43 1.10 -13.67 7.49
CA MET A 43 1.14 -14.62 6.37
C MET A 43 1.28 -13.90 5.02
N VAL A 44 0.45 -12.91 4.74
CA VAL A 44 0.50 -12.13 3.49
C VAL A 44 1.85 -11.42 3.36
N SER A 45 2.35 -10.81 4.43
CA SER A 45 3.67 -10.15 4.43
C SER A 45 4.81 -11.13 4.14
N ALA A 46 4.76 -12.35 4.68
CA ALA A 46 5.75 -13.38 4.42
C ALA A 46 5.75 -13.81 2.94
N VAL A 47 4.56 -14.05 2.38
CA VAL A 47 4.39 -14.43 0.98
C VAL A 47 4.86 -13.31 0.05
N PHE A 48 4.53 -12.05 0.32
CA PHE A 48 4.95 -10.93 -0.49
C PHE A 48 6.48 -10.73 -0.46
N ARG A 49 7.11 -10.89 0.71
CA ARG A 49 8.58 -10.90 0.80
C ARG A 49 9.20 -12.06 0.02
N LEU A 50 8.61 -13.26 0.08
CA LEU A 50 9.05 -14.40 -0.73
C LEU A 50 8.95 -14.11 -2.24
N MET A 51 7.84 -13.50 -2.69
CA MET A 51 7.68 -13.12 -4.09
C MET A 51 8.76 -12.12 -4.53
N ILE A 52 9.05 -11.11 -3.72
CA ILE A 52 10.13 -10.15 -4.02
C ILE A 52 11.50 -10.88 -4.05
N PHE A 53 11.75 -11.79 -3.11
CA PHE A 53 12.97 -12.58 -3.07
C PHE A 53 13.15 -13.44 -4.33
N ILE A 54 12.10 -14.07 -4.85
CA ILE A 54 12.13 -14.87 -6.09
C ILE A 54 12.56 -14.02 -7.28
N THR A 55 12.23 -12.72 -7.32
CA THR A 55 12.72 -11.82 -8.37
C THR A 55 14.22 -11.54 -8.28
N GLY A 56 14.85 -11.86 -7.14
CA GLY A 56 16.23 -11.52 -6.82
C GLY A 56 16.42 -10.06 -6.40
N SER A 57 15.32 -9.34 -6.15
CA SER A 57 15.36 -7.94 -5.72
C SER A 57 15.67 -7.83 -4.24
N LYS A 58 16.30 -6.72 -3.86
CA LYS A 58 16.60 -6.37 -2.46
C LYS A 58 15.83 -5.13 -2.08
N VAL A 59 15.21 -5.16 -0.90
CA VAL A 59 14.44 -4.03 -0.37
C VAL A 59 15.21 -3.36 0.74
N GLU A 60 15.46 -2.07 0.57
CA GLU A 60 16.00 -1.16 1.59
C GLU A 60 14.84 -0.39 2.20
N VAL A 61 14.72 -0.42 3.53
CA VAL A 61 13.67 0.29 4.27
C VAL A 61 14.29 1.46 5.00
N ARG A 62 13.75 2.66 4.79
CA ARG A 62 14.21 3.91 5.41
C ARG A 62 13.08 4.59 6.17
N GLY A 63 13.40 5.34 7.22
CA GLY A 63 12.45 6.16 7.95
C GLY A 63 11.35 5.38 8.69
N SER A 64 11.55 4.09 8.97
CA SER A 64 10.56 3.28 9.69
C SER A 64 10.27 3.79 11.11
N GLU A 65 11.19 4.55 11.70
CA GLU A 65 11.05 5.25 12.98
C GLU A 65 10.02 6.38 12.93
N ASN A 66 9.72 6.91 11.75
CA ASN A 66 8.70 7.92 11.53
C ASN A 66 7.26 7.38 11.66
N ILE A 67 7.10 6.06 11.67
CA ILE A 67 5.77 5.45 11.79
C ILE A 67 5.35 5.44 13.27
N PRO A 68 4.26 6.14 13.65
CA PRO A 68 3.76 6.11 15.02
C PRO A 68 3.51 4.70 15.51
N LYS A 69 3.97 4.37 16.71
CA LYS A 69 3.82 3.01 17.29
C LYS A 69 2.34 2.66 17.52
N TYR A 70 1.55 3.64 17.97
CA TYR A 70 0.14 3.45 18.33
C TYR A 70 -0.80 4.21 17.40
N GLY A 71 -2.08 3.85 17.40
CA GLY A 71 -3.12 4.47 16.58
C GLY A 71 -3.02 4.11 15.10
N GLY A 72 -4.05 4.39 14.34
CA GLY A 72 -4.06 4.28 12.88
C GLY A 72 -3.35 5.47 12.22
N VAL A 73 -2.85 5.27 11.01
CA VAL A 73 -2.30 6.33 10.16
C VAL A 73 -2.81 6.17 8.73
N LEU A 74 -2.74 7.22 7.94
CA LEU A 74 -2.94 7.13 6.50
C LEU A 74 -1.57 7.12 5.81
N PHE A 75 -1.16 5.97 5.28
CA PHE A 75 -0.01 5.89 4.38
C PHE A 75 -0.43 6.36 2.99
N VAL A 76 0.33 7.28 2.41
CA VAL A 76 0.11 7.82 1.07
C VAL A 76 1.36 7.62 0.26
N SER A 77 1.26 6.90 -0.88
CA SER A 77 2.42 6.62 -1.72
C SER A 77 2.20 6.94 -3.19
N ASN A 78 3.31 7.10 -3.93
CA ASN A 78 3.33 6.96 -5.38
C ASN A 78 2.96 5.54 -5.80
N HIS A 79 2.56 5.34 -7.07
CA HIS A 79 2.16 4.02 -7.57
C HIS A 79 2.61 3.80 -9.01
N ARG A 80 3.57 2.89 -9.21
CA ARG A 80 4.13 2.56 -10.52
C ARG A 80 4.05 1.07 -10.85
N SER A 81 3.97 0.21 -9.84
CA SER A 81 4.08 -1.24 -9.99
C SER A 81 3.10 -1.99 -9.10
N TYR A 82 2.75 -3.21 -9.47
CA TYR A 82 2.15 -4.16 -8.53
C TYR A 82 3.08 -4.46 -7.35
N PHE A 83 4.39 -4.39 -7.57
CA PHE A 83 5.38 -4.61 -6.52
C PHE A 83 5.40 -3.50 -5.45
N ASP A 84 4.78 -2.33 -5.70
CA ASP A 84 4.57 -1.32 -4.66
C ASP A 84 3.72 -1.90 -3.52
N ILE A 85 2.65 -2.62 -3.88
CA ILE A 85 1.74 -3.23 -2.90
C ILE A 85 2.47 -4.34 -2.12
N LEU A 86 3.24 -5.19 -2.83
CA LEU A 86 4.02 -6.24 -2.19
C LEU A 86 5.05 -5.65 -1.23
N THR A 87 5.73 -4.58 -1.64
CA THR A 87 6.75 -3.89 -0.85
C THR A 87 6.11 -3.21 0.36
N GLY A 88 5.08 -2.39 0.14
CA GLY A 88 4.38 -1.69 1.22
C GLY A 88 3.83 -2.66 2.27
N PHE A 89 3.15 -3.71 1.85
CA PHE A 89 2.57 -4.69 2.77
C PHE A 89 3.64 -5.58 3.44
N GLY A 90 4.63 -6.00 2.66
CA GLY A 90 5.69 -6.90 3.14
C GLY A 90 6.62 -6.27 4.17
N TYR A 91 6.81 -4.97 4.11
CA TYR A 91 7.86 -4.29 4.91
C TYR A 91 7.30 -3.27 5.91
N THR A 92 6.00 -3.02 5.96
CA THR A 92 5.36 -2.17 6.99
C THR A 92 5.00 -3.01 8.21
N LYS A 93 5.61 -2.69 9.36
CA LYS A 93 5.38 -3.39 10.63
C LYS A 93 4.21 -2.75 11.41
N LYS A 94 3.04 -2.62 10.78
CA LYS A 94 1.85 -2.04 11.41
C LYS A 94 0.59 -2.64 10.79
N PRO A 95 -0.48 -2.87 11.57
CA PRO A 95 -1.76 -3.31 11.01
C PRO A 95 -2.26 -2.30 9.98
N LEU A 96 -2.46 -2.77 8.74
CA LEU A 96 -2.89 -1.91 7.63
C LEU A 96 -3.73 -2.68 6.61
N GLY A 97 -4.56 -1.93 5.87
CA GLY A 97 -5.23 -2.41 4.67
C GLY A 97 -5.03 -1.42 3.52
N PHE A 98 -4.91 -1.94 2.31
CA PHE A 98 -4.81 -1.11 1.10
C PHE A 98 -6.18 -0.73 0.55
N VAL A 99 -6.25 0.48 -0.03
CA VAL A 99 -7.39 0.85 -0.88
C VAL A 99 -7.15 0.26 -2.26
N ALA A 100 -7.92 -0.77 -2.58
CA ALA A 100 -7.83 -1.53 -3.81
C ALA A 100 -8.93 -1.16 -4.81
N LYS A 101 -8.72 -1.53 -6.07
CA LYS A 101 -9.71 -1.37 -7.12
C LYS A 101 -10.94 -2.27 -6.85
N TYR A 102 -12.14 -1.75 -7.06
CA TYR A 102 -13.40 -2.44 -6.75
C TYR A 102 -13.53 -3.79 -7.44
N GLU A 103 -13.07 -3.92 -8.67
CA GLU A 103 -13.15 -5.15 -9.46
C GLU A 103 -12.40 -6.34 -8.82
N MET A 104 -11.51 -6.09 -7.87
CA MET A 104 -10.85 -7.16 -7.10
C MET A 104 -11.82 -7.98 -6.24
N ILE A 105 -13.03 -7.49 -5.98
CA ILE A 105 -14.09 -8.27 -5.29
C ILE A 105 -14.51 -9.52 -6.06
N HIS A 106 -14.27 -9.54 -7.38
CA HIS A 106 -14.62 -10.67 -8.24
C HIS A 106 -13.51 -11.73 -8.33
N ALA A 107 -12.35 -11.50 -7.70
CA ALA A 107 -11.27 -12.47 -7.65
C ALA A 107 -11.46 -13.40 -6.44
N PRO A 108 -11.95 -14.66 -6.62
CA PRO A 108 -12.17 -15.58 -5.52
C PRO A 108 -10.84 -15.90 -4.80
N LEU A 109 -10.91 -16.26 -3.54
CA LEU A 109 -9.81 -16.47 -2.62
C LEU A 109 -9.00 -15.18 -2.33
N LEU A 110 -8.61 -14.43 -3.37
CA LEU A 110 -7.89 -13.17 -3.20
C LEU A 110 -8.72 -12.15 -2.43
N LYS A 111 -10.01 -12.00 -2.77
CA LYS A 111 -10.95 -11.11 -2.05
C LYS A 111 -10.95 -11.43 -0.55
N GLN A 112 -11.11 -12.71 -0.19
CA GLN A 112 -11.18 -13.11 1.22
C GLN A 112 -9.90 -12.78 1.98
N TRP A 113 -8.72 -13.04 1.37
CA TRP A 113 -7.45 -12.63 1.95
C TRP A 113 -7.34 -11.12 2.09
N MET A 114 -7.77 -10.34 1.08
CA MET A 114 -7.79 -8.89 1.14
C MET A 114 -8.71 -8.38 2.25
N GLU A 115 -9.88 -9.00 2.46
CA GLU A 115 -10.78 -8.67 3.56
C GLU A 115 -10.17 -9.00 4.92
N LEU A 116 -9.49 -10.13 5.07
CA LEU A 116 -8.80 -10.51 6.31
C LEU A 116 -7.72 -9.51 6.72
N VAL A 117 -7.06 -8.89 5.74
CA VAL A 117 -6.07 -7.83 5.99
C VAL A 117 -6.65 -6.42 5.86
N ASN A 118 -7.96 -6.25 6.02
CA ASN A 118 -8.67 -4.97 6.07
C ASN A 118 -8.51 -4.10 4.81
N CYS A 119 -8.34 -4.68 3.63
CA CYS A 119 -8.37 -3.92 2.39
C CYS A 119 -9.76 -3.32 2.14
N LEU A 120 -9.77 -2.13 1.56
CA LEU A 120 -10.98 -1.39 1.19
C LEU A 120 -11.11 -1.40 -0.33
N PHE A 121 -12.31 -1.68 -0.84
CA PHE A 121 -12.55 -1.75 -2.29
C PHE A 121 -13.23 -0.47 -2.76
N LEU A 122 -12.55 0.31 -3.59
CA LEU A 122 -13.00 1.61 -4.06
C LEU A 122 -13.49 1.54 -5.50
N ASN A 123 -14.80 1.77 -5.69
CA ASN A 123 -15.35 2.01 -7.02
C ASN A 123 -15.22 3.49 -7.36
N ARG A 124 -14.41 3.78 -8.38
CA ARG A 124 -14.14 5.16 -8.82
C ARG A 124 -15.20 5.71 -9.77
N GLN A 125 -16.06 4.83 -10.31
CA GLN A 125 -17.15 5.19 -11.22
C GLN A 125 -18.46 5.43 -10.45
N ASP A 126 -18.57 4.94 -9.23
CA ASP A 126 -19.75 5.12 -8.36
C ASP A 126 -19.37 5.99 -7.17
N ILE A 127 -19.80 7.26 -7.22
CA ILE A 127 -19.52 8.26 -6.18
C ILE A 127 -20.10 7.83 -4.82
N LYS A 128 -21.30 7.21 -4.81
CA LYS A 128 -21.94 6.77 -3.55
C LYS A 128 -21.16 5.63 -2.90
N GLN A 129 -20.72 4.65 -3.70
CA GLN A 129 -19.89 3.55 -3.20
C GLN A 129 -18.50 4.06 -2.79
N GLY A 130 -17.93 4.97 -3.57
CA GLY A 130 -16.66 5.62 -3.23
C GLY A 130 -16.71 6.33 -1.88
N LEU A 131 -17.77 7.10 -1.62
CA LEU A 131 -17.98 7.76 -0.34
C LEU A 131 -18.11 6.77 0.82
N LYS A 132 -18.88 5.69 0.64
CA LYS A 132 -18.98 4.62 1.65
C LYS A 132 -17.63 4.00 1.97
N THR A 133 -16.77 3.84 0.97
CA THR A 133 -15.41 3.30 1.17
C THR A 133 -14.53 4.27 1.96
N ILE A 134 -14.61 5.57 1.67
CA ILE A 134 -13.91 6.60 2.46
C ILE A 134 -14.38 6.61 3.91
N ILE A 135 -15.69 6.53 4.17
CA ILE A 135 -16.24 6.45 5.53
C ILE A 135 -15.70 5.21 6.26
N LYS A 136 -15.70 4.03 5.62
CA LYS A 136 -15.08 2.82 6.19
C LYS A 136 -13.60 3.02 6.50
N GLY A 137 -12.86 3.72 5.64
CA GLY A 137 -11.45 4.05 5.88
C GLY A 137 -11.27 4.96 7.10
N ILE A 138 -12.15 5.93 7.30
CA ILE A 138 -12.17 6.80 8.48
C ILE A 138 -12.38 5.98 9.76
N ASP A 139 -13.38 5.09 9.76
CA ASP A 139 -13.67 4.22 10.91
C ASP A 139 -12.49 3.28 11.19
N GLN A 140 -11.87 2.75 10.13
CA GLN A 140 -10.71 1.87 10.24
C GLN A 140 -9.51 2.56 10.89
N VAL A 141 -9.14 3.77 10.46
CA VAL A 141 -8.01 4.48 11.09
C VAL A 141 -8.31 4.89 12.53
N LYS A 142 -9.55 5.22 12.85
CA LYS A 142 -10.01 5.50 14.24
C LYS A 142 -9.92 4.27 15.13
N SER A 143 -10.13 3.06 14.58
CA SER A 143 -9.99 1.81 15.32
C SER A 143 -8.53 1.37 15.54
N GLY A 144 -7.56 2.13 15.03
CA GLY A 144 -6.12 1.83 15.16
C GLY A 144 -5.53 1.02 14.00
N VAL A 145 -6.34 0.61 13.01
CA VAL A 145 -5.86 -0.07 11.80
C VAL A 145 -5.57 0.95 10.71
N SER A 146 -4.34 0.98 10.23
CA SER A 146 -3.91 1.96 9.22
C SER A 146 -4.53 1.68 7.85
N VAL A 147 -4.62 2.73 7.03
CA VAL A 147 -5.04 2.63 5.63
C VAL A 147 -3.89 3.07 4.74
N TRP A 148 -3.65 2.33 3.66
CA TRP A 148 -2.69 2.70 2.62
C TRP A 148 -3.42 3.03 1.32
N ILE A 149 -3.10 4.20 0.77
CA ILE A 149 -3.71 4.66 -0.47
C ILE A 149 -2.67 5.19 -1.46
N CYS A 150 -2.93 4.93 -2.75
CA CYS A 150 -2.18 5.53 -3.86
C CYS A 150 -3.11 6.52 -4.58
N PRO A 151 -3.06 7.83 -4.24
CA PRO A 151 -4.07 8.80 -4.68
C PRO A 151 -3.98 9.17 -6.16
N GLU A 152 -2.93 8.75 -6.86
CA GLU A 152 -2.80 8.89 -8.31
C GLU A 152 -3.94 8.25 -9.09
N GLY A 153 -4.64 7.32 -8.46
CA GLY A 153 -5.80 6.69 -9.06
C GLY A 153 -5.48 5.60 -10.09
N GLY A 154 -4.23 5.19 -10.24
CA GLY A 154 -3.75 4.13 -11.11
C GLY A 154 -2.25 4.18 -11.24
N ARG A 155 -1.64 3.10 -11.73
CA ARG A 155 -0.20 3.03 -11.91
C ARG A 155 0.28 4.11 -12.87
N ASN A 156 1.37 4.75 -12.51
CA ASN A 156 2.04 5.75 -13.32
C ASN A 156 3.16 5.08 -14.12
N MET A 157 3.00 5.03 -15.43
CA MET A 157 3.94 4.40 -16.36
C MET A 157 4.97 5.40 -16.93
N ASN A 158 5.05 6.62 -16.40
CA ASN A 158 6.04 7.59 -16.83
C ASN A 158 7.45 7.05 -16.50
N PRO A 159 8.42 7.09 -17.42
CA PRO A 159 9.80 6.68 -17.15
C PRO A 159 10.44 7.47 -16.00
N ASP A 160 10.16 8.76 -15.90
CA ASP A 160 10.63 9.58 -14.80
C ASP A 160 9.84 9.28 -13.52
N VAL A 161 10.53 8.72 -12.52
CA VAL A 161 9.95 8.35 -11.23
C VAL A 161 9.47 9.58 -10.43
N THR A 162 10.06 10.74 -10.67
CA THR A 162 9.73 11.99 -9.97
C THR A 162 8.47 12.65 -10.53
N ASN A 163 8.06 12.25 -11.74
CA ASN A 163 6.82 12.72 -12.36
C ASN A 163 5.60 12.00 -11.78
N VAL A 164 5.31 12.24 -10.50
CA VAL A 164 4.13 11.70 -9.80
C VAL A 164 2.88 12.43 -10.26
N LYS A 165 1.80 11.70 -10.60
CA LYS A 165 0.51 12.30 -10.98
C LYS A 165 -0.09 13.11 -9.84
N GLU A 166 -1.04 13.99 -10.17
CA GLU A 166 -1.80 14.73 -9.17
C GLU A 166 -2.58 13.78 -8.24
N PHE A 167 -2.58 14.13 -6.95
CA PHE A 167 -3.29 13.37 -5.93
C PHE A 167 -4.75 13.81 -5.83
N LYS A 168 -5.64 12.84 -5.77
CA LYS A 168 -7.07 13.08 -5.56
C LYS A 168 -7.31 13.49 -4.11
N GLU A 169 -7.63 14.74 -3.85
CA GLU A 169 -7.85 15.33 -2.51
C GLU A 169 -8.87 14.53 -1.66
N GLY A 170 -9.92 13.98 -2.29
CA GLY A 170 -10.90 13.15 -1.61
C GLY A 170 -10.32 11.94 -0.88
N SER A 171 -9.17 11.43 -1.33
CA SER A 171 -8.47 10.32 -0.71
C SER A 171 -7.91 10.67 0.67
N LEU A 172 -7.50 11.91 0.87
CA LEU A 172 -6.89 12.40 2.11
C LEU A 172 -7.95 12.68 3.20
N LYS A 173 -9.24 12.70 2.84
CA LYS A 173 -10.34 12.83 3.82
C LYS A 173 -10.34 11.73 4.88
N ILE A 174 -9.73 10.57 4.59
CA ILE A 174 -9.55 9.52 5.59
C ILE A 174 -8.71 10.03 6.77
N ALA A 175 -7.60 10.70 6.52
CA ALA A 175 -6.77 11.25 7.57
C ALA A 175 -7.42 12.47 8.24
N GLU A 176 -7.94 13.41 7.43
CA GLU A 176 -8.57 14.64 7.92
C GLU A 176 -9.75 14.35 8.88
N LYS A 177 -10.70 13.50 8.46
CA LYS A 177 -11.88 13.14 9.26
C LYS A 177 -11.59 12.06 10.30
N GLY A 178 -10.55 11.25 10.07
CA GLY A 178 -10.03 10.27 11.03
C GLY A 178 -9.23 10.91 12.16
N LYS A 179 -8.76 12.16 11.99
CA LYS A 179 -7.83 12.87 12.89
C LYS A 179 -6.57 12.06 13.15
N VAL A 180 -6.01 11.52 12.09
CA VAL A 180 -4.77 10.72 12.14
C VAL A 180 -3.70 11.35 11.26
N PRO A 181 -2.40 11.14 11.54
CA PRO A 181 -1.34 11.66 10.70
C PRO A 181 -1.33 10.99 9.33
N VAL A 182 -0.87 11.75 8.32
CA VAL A 182 -0.51 11.22 7.02
C VAL A 182 0.98 10.89 7.04
N ILE A 183 1.33 9.67 6.62
CA ILE A 183 2.72 9.25 6.40
C ILE A 183 2.98 9.24 4.90
N PRO A 184 3.73 10.21 4.36
CA PRO A 184 4.15 10.15 2.97
C PRO A 184 5.14 9.01 2.79
N VAL A 185 4.96 8.20 1.75
CA VAL A 185 5.83 7.05 1.46
C VAL A 185 6.30 7.14 0.01
N ALA A 186 7.61 7.14 -0.18
CA ALA A 186 8.22 7.04 -1.49
C ALA A 186 8.67 5.61 -1.76
N ILE A 187 8.30 5.07 -2.93
CA ILE A 187 8.72 3.74 -3.39
C ILE A 187 9.45 3.90 -4.71
N TYR A 188 10.70 3.40 -4.74
CA TYR A 188 11.60 3.47 -5.87
C TYR A 188 12.05 2.06 -6.27
N GLY A 189 12.28 1.80 -7.55
CA GLY A 189 12.89 0.56 -8.05
C GLY A 189 11.92 -0.61 -8.25
N THR A 190 10.64 -0.46 -7.97
CA THR A 190 9.63 -1.52 -8.15
C THR A 190 9.20 -1.69 -9.60
N TYR A 191 9.16 -0.61 -10.38
CA TYR A 191 8.78 -0.58 -11.79
C TYR A 191 9.76 -1.43 -12.63
N GLU A 192 11.03 -1.38 -12.31
CA GLU A 192 12.13 -2.11 -12.96
C GLU A 192 12.06 -3.63 -12.71
N ILE A 193 11.27 -4.08 -11.72
CA ILE A 193 11.10 -5.52 -11.49
C ILE A 193 10.33 -6.17 -12.63
N TRP A 194 9.26 -5.53 -13.12
CA TRP A 194 8.37 -6.17 -14.08
C TRP A 194 7.83 -5.23 -15.15
N GLU A 195 7.22 -4.10 -14.82
CA GLU A 195 6.51 -3.24 -15.75
C GLU A 195 7.39 -2.68 -16.86
N GLU A 196 8.65 -2.39 -16.55
CA GLU A 196 9.65 -1.93 -17.52
C GLU A 196 10.07 -3.02 -18.50
N HIS A 197 9.94 -4.28 -18.11
CA HIS A 197 10.50 -5.41 -18.86
C HIS A 197 9.47 -6.47 -19.22
N LEU A 198 8.20 -6.13 -19.29
CA LEU A 198 7.12 -7.06 -19.62
C LEU A 198 7.47 -7.95 -20.82
N PRO A 199 7.25 -9.26 -20.74
CA PRO A 199 6.70 -10.05 -19.64
C PRO A 199 7.77 -10.62 -18.69
N TYR A 200 8.99 -10.11 -18.71
CA TYR A 200 10.13 -10.64 -17.95
C TYR A 200 10.29 -9.91 -16.60
N MET A 201 10.56 -10.67 -15.56
CA MET A 201 10.95 -10.09 -14.25
C MET A 201 12.47 -10.03 -14.11
N ARG A 202 12.97 -8.88 -13.66
CA ARG A 202 14.39 -8.64 -13.39
C ARG A 202 14.60 -8.31 -11.91
N LYS A 203 15.84 -8.47 -11.46
CA LYS A 203 16.23 -7.98 -10.11
C LYS A 203 16.32 -6.47 -10.13
N SER A 204 15.87 -5.83 -9.05
CA SER A 204 16.05 -4.40 -8.84
C SER A 204 16.44 -4.11 -7.39
N LYS A 205 17.04 -2.95 -7.17
CA LYS A 205 17.19 -2.37 -5.84
C LYS A 205 15.95 -1.55 -5.53
N VAL A 206 15.11 -2.06 -4.64
CA VAL A 206 13.90 -1.39 -4.20
C VAL A 206 14.20 -0.58 -2.94
N ILE A 207 13.73 0.67 -2.91
CA ILE A 207 13.79 1.51 -1.71
C ILE A 207 12.36 1.87 -1.33
N ILE A 208 12.00 1.65 -0.07
CA ILE A 208 10.78 2.16 0.53
C ILE A 208 11.18 3.10 1.67
N GLU A 209 10.74 4.36 1.57
CA GLU A 209 11.05 5.38 2.57
C GLU A 209 9.77 5.98 3.13
N TYR A 210 9.69 6.00 4.47
CA TYR A 210 8.62 6.62 5.22
C TYR A 210 9.05 8.02 5.63
N GLY A 211 8.41 9.04 5.10
CA GLY A 211 8.65 10.44 5.46
C GLY A 211 8.14 10.79 6.85
N LYS A 212 8.48 11.98 7.31
CA LYS A 212 7.97 12.49 8.60
C LYS A 212 6.45 12.56 8.59
N PRO A 213 5.79 12.25 9.73
CA PRO A 213 4.34 12.37 9.86
C PRO A 213 3.86 13.79 9.57
N ILE A 214 2.85 13.92 8.74
CA ILE A 214 2.16 15.19 8.51
C ILE A 214 0.99 15.25 9.47
N ILE A 215 1.09 16.13 10.46
CA ILE A 215 0.03 16.41 11.43
C ILE A 215 -0.82 17.53 10.84
N ILE A 216 -2.04 17.18 10.41
CA ILE A 216 -2.88 18.10 9.61
C ILE A 216 -3.20 19.39 10.38
N ASP A 217 -3.45 19.28 11.68
CA ASP A 217 -3.82 20.43 12.52
C ASP A 217 -2.68 21.44 12.69
N GLU A 218 -1.43 21.02 12.49
CA GLU A 218 -0.23 21.87 12.56
C GLU A 218 0.11 22.58 11.24
N LEU A 219 -0.55 22.19 10.13
CA LEU A 219 -0.28 22.80 8.83
C LEU A 219 -0.91 24.20 8.73
N PRO A 220 -0.33 25.10 7.92
CA PRO A 220 -0.99 26.34 7.49
C PRO A 220 -2.30 26.05 6.73
N ASP A 221 -3.26 26.95 6.83
CA ASP A 221 -4.59 26.77 6.21
C ASP A 221 -4.55 26.57 4.69
N ALA A 222 -3.59 27.16 4.01
CA ALA A 222 -3.40 26.99 2.58
C ALA A 222 -3.02 25.54 2.21
N GLU A 223 -2.17 24.90 3.04
CA GLU A 223 -1.73 23.52 2.86
C GLU A 223 -2.80 22.51 3.30
N LYS A 224 -3.56 22.82 4.37
CA LYS A 224 -4.72 22.01 4.79
C LYS A 224 -5.74 21.88 3.65
N LYS A 225 -6.01 22.97 2.91
CA LYS A 225 -6.94 22.96 1.79
C LYS A 225 -6.46 22.15 0.60
N LYS A 226 -5.14 21.97 0.45
CA LYS A 226 -4.47 21.22 -0.63
C LYS A 226 -3.58 20.11 -0.09
N LEU A 227 -4.10 19.37 0.88
CA LEU A 227 -3.34 18.32 1.60
C LEU A 227 -2.75 17.27 0.64
N GLY A 228 -3.48 16.90 -0.42
CA GLY A 228 -2.99 15.99 -1.46
C GLY A 228 -1.79 16.55 -2.20
N ALA A 229 -1.86 17.80 -2.65
CA ALA A 229 -0.75 18.47 -3.33
C ALA A 229 0.47 18.62 -2.39
N TYR A 230 0.26 18.99 -1.13
CA TYR A 230 1.32 19.06 -0.13
C TYR A 230 1.97 17.70 0.13
N THR A 231 1.17 16.65 0.36
CA THR A 231 1.71 15.29 0.55
C THR A 231 2.47 14.80 -0.67
N ARG A 232 1.95 15.10 -1.88
CA ARG A 232 2.63 14.78 -3.14
C ARG A 232 4.00 15.44 -3.24
N SER A 233 4.12 16.74 -2.91
CA SER A 233 5.42 17.43 -2.96
C SER A 233 6.46 16.78 -2.05
N LYS A 234 6.06 16.29 -0.86
CA LYS A 234 6.96 15.55 0.03
C LYS A 234 7.43 14.22 -0.57
N ILE A 235 6.55 13.51 -1.24
CA ILE A 235 6.90 12.25 -1.92
C ILE A 235 7.83 12.52 -3.11
N VAL A 236 7.59 13.58 -3.89
CA VAL A 236 8.46 13.95 -5.02
C VAL A 236 9.86 14.31 -4.51
N GLU A 237 9.98 15.14 -3.46
CA GLU A 237 11.25 15.48 -2.83
C GLU A 237 12.05 14.23 -2.40
N MET A 238 11.37 13.25 -1.79
CA MET A 238 11.99 11.98 -1.41
C MET A 238 12.45 11.17 -2.63
N LEU A 239 11.65 11.10 -3.69
CA LEU A 239 11.98 10.40 -4.93
C LEU A 239 13.15 11.06 -5.67
N GLU A 240 13.22 12.39 -5.71
CA GLU A 240 14.35 13.15 -6.28
C GLU A 240 15.66 12.81 -5.55
N ASN A 241 15.62 12.80 -4.21
CA ASN A 241 16.79 12.41 -3.40
C ASN A 241 17.23 10.97 -3.67
N MET A 242 16.28 10.02 -3.78
CA MET A 242 16.59 8.63 -4.13
C MET A 242 17.18 8.52 -5.53
N ALA A 243 16.61 9.20 -6.52
CA ALA A 243 17.09 9.18 -7.90
C ALA A 243 18.51 9.75 -8.01
N ALA A 244 18.82 10.82 -7.28
CA ALA A 244 20.17 11.38 -7.24
C ALA A 244 21.20 10.40 -6.64
N GLN A 245 20.84 9.71 -5.54
CA GLN A 245 21.70 8.72 -4.88
C GLN A 245 21.94 7.44 -5.70
N ASN A 246 21.04 7.08 -6.62
CA ASN A 246 21.16 5.86 -7.42
C ASN A 246 21.74 6.11 -8.84
N LYS A 247 21.99 7.38 -9.21
CA LYS A 247 22.74 7.77 -10.43
C LYS A 247 24.25 7.92 -10.19
N ALA A 248 24.68 8.05 -8.92
CA ALA A 248 26.07 8.10 -8.49
C ALA A 248 26.60 6.68 -8.23
#